data_15660b2d4221820d2424b2e412bcd4bf
#
_entry.id   15660b2d4221820d2424b2e412bcd4bf
#
_cell.length_a   1.000
_cell.length_b   1.000
_cell.length_c   1.000
_cell.angle_alpha   90.00
_cell.angle_beta   90.00
_cell.angle_gamma   90.00
#
_symmetry.space_group_name_H-M   'P 1'
#
loop_
_entity.id
_entity.type
_entity.pdbx_description
1 polymer ?
#
loop_
_entity_poly.entity_id
_entity_poly.type
_entity_poly.pdbx_seq_one_letter_code
_entity_poly.pdbx_strand_id
1 'polypeptide(L)'
;MAGEYAHNVLSGKSTKKDMAERQLDADEKSFADSVDRFISGKEKSPMVRVMTTPLVLELTGAEGLPVEIAKTDLEKILNGKHAGDKTPEITKQLPRALTNPIMIFKSYTGPNGEERRVVVVDLKDRNGATIVVPFELKVTTRKNYEINRIASAYGKTKKKSKNPSYEWFNSQLDEGNLLYVNRKKAINEILQRSPNWPMPEGKVDNLLSAPNVANEEDLVKLKSGNP
;
A
#
# COMPACT_ATOMS: atom_id res chain seq x y z
N MET A 1 -25.72 -22.87 -12.95
CA MET A 1 -24.73 -21.86 -12.54
C MET A 1 -24.97 -20.46 -13.12
N ALA A 2 -25.24 -20.30 -14.42
CA ALA A 2 -25.56 -18.97 -15.01
C ALA A 2 -26.86 -18.33 -14.50
N GLY A 3 -27.91 -19.15 -14.21
CA GLY A 3 -29.21 -18.67 -13.73
C GLY A 3 -29.20 -18.12 -12.30
N GLU A 4 -28.38 -18.68 -11.42
CA GLU A 4 -28.23 -18.22 -10.03
C GLU A 4 -27.49 -16.87 -9.94
N TYR A 5 -26.53 -16.67 -10.82
CA TYR A 5 -25.78 -15.40 -10.93
C TYR A 5 -26.70 -14.27 -11.42
N ALA A 6 -27.53 -14.55 -12.43
CA ALA A 6 -28.50 -13.58 -12.95
C ALA A 6 -29.58 -13.22 -11.92
N HIS A 7 -30.04 -14.20 -11.12
CA HIS A 7 -31.05 -13.98 -10.08
C HIS A 7 -30.48 -13.14 -8.90
N ASN A 8 -29.23 -13.33 -8.52
CA ASN A 8 -28.56 -12.55 -7.48
C ASN A 8 -28.26 -11.11 -7.90
N VAL A 9 -27.97 -10.87 -9.18
CA VAL A 9 -27.81 -9.51 -9.75
C VAL A 9 -29.15 -8.78 -9.81
N LEU A 10 -30.22 -9.45 -10.20
CA LEU A 10 -31.57 -8.87 -10.29
C LEU A 10 -32.24 -8.67 -8.92
N SER A 11 -31.85 -9.43 -7.89
CA SER A 11 -32.40 -9.35 -6.53
C SER A 11 -31.71 -8.32 -5.61
N GLY A 12 -30.75 -7.54 -6.11
CA GLY A 12 -30.01 -6.52 -5.32
C GLY A 12 -29.08 -7.11 -4.26
N LYS A 13 -28.83 -8.42 -4.27
CA LYS A 13 -27.95 -9.14 -3.35
C LYS A 13 -26.49 -9.21 -3.82
N SER A 14 -26.00 -8.21 -4.58
CA SER A 14 -24.57 -8.01 -4.72
C SER A 14 -24.01 -7.73 -3.32
N THR A 15 -23.13 -8.59 -2.81
CA THR A 15 -22.58 -8.42 -1.48
C THR A 15 -21.70 -7.17 -1.45
N LYS A 16 -21.54 -6.53 -0.28
CA LYS A 16 -20.58 -5.41 -0.12
C LYS A 16 -19.19 -5.80 -0.63
N LYS A 17 -18.82 -7.07 -0.50
CA LYS A 17 -17.56 -7.63 -1.01
C LYS A 17 -17.48 -7.56 -2.55
N ASP A 18 -18.54 -7.92 -3.27
CA ASP A 18 -18.55 -7.87 -4.74
C ASP A 18 -18.47 -6.43 -5.27
N MET A 19 -19.08 -5.49 -4.56
CA MET A 19 -18.98 -4.06 -4.91
C MET A 19 -17.56 -3.52 -4.68
N ALA A 20 -16.93 -3.88 -3.57
CA ALA A 20 -15.55 -3.47 -3.26
C ALA A 20 -14.55 -4.06 -4.27
N GLU A 21 -14.73 -5.32 -4.68
CA GLU A 21 -13.87 -5.95 -5.69
C GLU A 21 -14.04 -5.29 -7.06
N ARG A 22 -15.27 -5.01 -7.49
CA ARG A 22 -15.53 -4.29 -8.74
C ARG A 22 -14.93 -2.89 -8.74
N GLN A 23 -15.00 -2.18 -7.61
CA GLN A 23 -14.38 -0.86 -7.48
C GLN A 23 -12.87 -0.98 -7.60
N LEU A 24 -12.27 -1.98 -6.95
CA LEU A 24 -10.82 -2.23 -7.03
C LEU A 24 -10.38 -2.53 -8.47
N ASP A 25 -11.12 -3.40 -9.19
CA ASP A 25 -10.85 -3.71 -10.60
C ASP A 25 -10.93 -2.45 -11.48
N ALA A 26 -11.90 -1.59 -11.22
CA ALA A 26 -12.06 -0.32 -11.94
C ALA A 26 -10.91 0.65 -11.63
N ASP A 27 -10.52 0.79 -10.36
CA ASP A 27 -9.41 1.63 -9.93
C ASP A 27 -8.08 1.13 -10.52
N GLU A 28 -7.83 -0.19 -10.49
CA GLU A 28 -6.63 -0.83 -11.05
C GLU A 28 -6.51 -0.58 -12.56
N LYS A 29 -7.61 -0.79 -13.30
CA LYS A 29 -7.67 -0.51 -14.74
C LYS A 29 -7.44 0.97 -15.04
N SER A 30 -8.13 1.86 -14.35
CA SER A 30 -8.01 3.31 -14.56
C SER A 30 -6.60 3.81 -14.27
N PHE A 31 -5.96 3.29 -13.22
CA PHE A 31 -4.58 3.63 -12.90
C PHE A 31 -3.60 3.08 -13.92
N ALA A 32 -3.77 1.83 -14.37
CA ALA A 32 -2.96 1.23 -15.43
C ALA A 32 -3.03 2.05 -16.72
N ASP A 33 -4.23 2.45 -17.15
CA ASP A 33 -4.44 3.33 -18.31
C ASP A 33 -3.73 4.69 -18.13
N SER A 34 -3.71 5.23 -16.91
CA SER A 34 -3.02 6.49 -16.60
C SER A 34 -1.49 6.34 -16.66
N VAL A 35 -0.95 5.21 -16.18
CA VAL A 35 0.48 4.87 -16.33
C VAL A 35 0.86 4.76 -17.82
N ASP A 36 0.04 4.11 -18.63
CA ASP A 36 0.28 3.99 -20.08
C ASP A 36 0.20 5.35 -20.80
N ARG A 37 -0.76 6.20 -20.44
CA ARG A 37 -0.81 7.59 -20.93
C ARG A 37 0.42 8.40 -20.50
N PHE A 38 0.90 8.19 -19.27
CA PHE A 38 2.12 8.85 -18.80
C PHE A 38 3.34 8.44 -19.64
N ILE A 39 3.54 7.13 -19.86
CA ILE A 39 4.67 6.59 -20.64
C ILE A 39 4.62 7.10 -22.10
N SER A 40 3.43 7.17 -22.68
CA SER A 40 3.24 7.69 -24.05
C SER A 40 3.24 9.23 -24.14
N GLY A 41 3.50 9.95 -23.04
CA GLY A 41 3.51 11.42 -23.01
C GLY A 41 2.14 12.09 -23.13
N LYS A 42 1.06 11.31 -23.05
CA LYS A 42 -0.33 11.78 -23.20
C LYS A 42 -0.98 12.20 -21.88
N GLU A 43 -0.39 11.85 -20.73
CA GLU A 43 -0.95 12.25 -19.42
C GLU A 43 -0.74 13.76 -19.19
N LYS A 44 -1.83 14.50 -19.07
CA LYS A 44 -1.85 15.96 -18.88
C LYS A 44 -2.14 16.38 -17.45
N SER A 45 -2.76 15.50 -16.65
CA SER A 45 -3.11 15.83 -15.27
C SER A 45 -1.88 15.98 -14.38
N PRO A 46 -1.79 17.02 -13.55
CA PRO A 46 -0.72 17.16 -12.57
C PRO A 46 -0.83 16.13 -11.43
N MET A 47 -2.04 15.61 -11.19
CA MET A 47 -2.34 14.57 -10.23
C MET A 47 -2.99 13.39 -10.95
N VAL A 48 -2.57 12.20 -10.64
CA VAL A 48 -3.09 10.94 -11.20
C VAL A 48 -3.81 10.19 -10.07
N ARG A 49 -5.08 9.88 -10.27
CA ARG A 49 -5.84 9.06 -9.34
C ARG A 49 -5.31 7.63 -9.36
N VAL A 50 -5.11 7.05 -8.19
CA VAL A 50 -4.65 5.67 -8.00
C VAL A 50 -5.82 4.78 -7.64
N MET A 51 -6.56 5.13 -6.58
CA MET A 51 -7.70 4.36 -6.07
C MET A 51 -8.49 5.15 -5.02
N THR A 52 -9.54 4.55 -4.48
CA THR A 52 -10.14 4.99 -3.21
C THR A 52 -9.28 4.48 -2.05
N THR A 53 -9.21 5.22 -0.94
CA THR A 53 -8.44 4.78 0.24
C THR A 53 -8.88 3.38 0.67
N PRO A 54 -7.95 2.42 0.74
CA PRO A 54 -8.30 1.06 1.14
C PRO A 54 -8.58 0.98 2.65
N LEU A 55 -9.54 0.14 3.05
CA LEU A 55 -9.96 -0.04 4.44
C LEU A 55 -8.79 -0.34 5.40
N VAL A 56 -7.74 -1.00 4.94
CA VAL A 56 -6.56 -1.27 5.75
C VAL A 56 -5.81 0.00 6.14
N LEU A 57 -5.82 1.04 5.30
CA LEU A 57 -5.27 2.35 5.65
C LEU A 57 -6.21 3.09 6.62
N GLU A 58 -7.53 2.95 6.48
CA GLU A 58 -8.50 3.51 7.42
C GLU A 58 -8.34 2.92 8.83
N LEU A 59 -8.06 1.61 8.96
CA LEU A 59 -7.69 0.97 10.24
C LEU A 59 -6.47 1.63 10.91
N THR A 60 -5.59 2.27 10.14
CA THR A 60 -4.41 2.97 10.65
C THR A 60 -4.60 4.48 10.78
N GLY A 61 -5.85 4.95 10.73
CA GLY A 61 -6.23 6.34 10.96
C GLY A 61 -6.26 7.23 9.72
N ALA A 62 -6.16 6.67 8.50
CA ALA A 62 -6.38 7.44 7.29
C ALA A 62 -7.87 7.72 7.08
N GLU A 63 -8.22 8.92 6.62
CA GLU A 63 -9.59 9.21 6.18
C GLU A 63 -9.86 8.57 4.80
N GLY A 64 -11.13 8.25 4.52
CA GLY A 64 -11.60 7.66 3.25
C GLY A 64 -11.53 8.60 2.05
N LEU A 65 -10.41 9.29 1.87
CA LEU A 65 -10.15 10.25 0.81
C LEU A 65 -9.66 9.57 -0.49
N PRO A 66 -9.71 10.24 -1.65
CA PRO A 66 -9.05 9.73 -2.85
C PRO A 66 -7.55 9.53 -2.62
N VAL A 67 -7.01 8.42 -3.12
CA VAL A 67 -5.55 8.21 -3.20
C VAL A 67 -5.07 8.71 -4.55
N GLU A 68 -4.14 9.67 -4.54
CA GLU A 68 -3.57 10.25 -5.75
C GLU A 68 -2.03 10.28 -5.67
N ILE A 69 -1.41 10.35 -6.84
CA ILE A 69 0.03 10.54 -6.99
C ILE A 69 0.30 11.76 -7.88
N ALA A 70 1.24 12.61 -7.48
CA ALA A 70 1.66 13.71 -8.36
C ALA A 70 2.36 13.14 -9.60
N LYS A 71 2.12 13.75 -10.77
CA LYS A 71 2.78 13.37 -12.03
C LYS A 71 4.29 13.34 -11.89
N THR A 72 4.86 14.31 -11.16
CA THR A 72 6.31 14.38 -10.88
C THR A 72 6.81 13.23 -10.01
N ASP A 73 5.98 12.72 -9.08
CA ASP A 73 6.34 11.58 -8.24
C ASP A 73 6.20 10.27 -9.02
N LEU A 74 5.17 10.15 -9.88
CA LEU A 74 5.04 9.04 -10.82
C LEU A 74 6.24 9.00 -11.79
N GLU A 75 6.70 10.15 -12.28
CA GLU A 75 7.90 10.26 -13.11
C GLU A 75 9.15 9.74 -12.38
N LYS A 76 9.34 10.11 -11.11
CA LYS A 76 10.46 9.60 -10.30
C LYS A 76 10.38 8.08 -10.10
N ILE A 77 9.17 7.53 -9.95
CA ILE A 77 8.94 6.08 -9.82
C ILE A 77 9.31 5.36 -11.11
N LEU A 78 8.89 5.87 -12.27
CA LEU A 78 9.05 5.21 -13.57
C LEU A 78 10.40 5.51 -14.23
N ASN A 79 10.91 6.76 -14.15
CA ASN A 79 12.06 7.24 -14.89
C ASN A 79 13.19 7.78 -14.01
N GLY A 80 13.00 7.84 -12.68
CA GLY A 80 13.96 8.42 -11.74
C GLY A 80 15.05 7.44 -11.31
N LYS A 81 15.73 7.76 -10.21
CA LYS A 81 16.86 7.03 -9.64
C LYS A 81 16.61 5.53 -9.42
N HIS A 82 15.36 5.13 -9.29
CA HIS A 82 14.93 3.74 -9.09
C HIS A 82 14.22 3.14 -10.32
N ALA A 83 14.23 3.80 -11.46
CA ALA A 83 13.52 3.37 -12.67
C ALA A 83 14.01 2.02 -13.22
N GLY A 84 15.30 1.72 -13.08
CA GLY A 84 15.85 0.43 -13.50
C GLY A 84 15.40 -0.75 -12.65
N ASP A 85 14.86 -0.47 -11.48
CA ASP A 85 14.50 -1.48 -10.47
C ASP A 85 13.01 -1.83 -10.50
N LYS A 86 12.16 -1.02 -11.16
CA LYS A 86 10.71 -1.25 -11.32
C LYS A 86 10.29 -1.18 -12.78
N THR A 87 9.34 -2.03 -13.14
CA THR A 87 8.69 -1.95 -14.45
C THR A 87 7.37 -1.17 -14.33
N PRO A 88 6.85 -0.62 -15.44
CA PRO A 88 5.50 -0.08 -15.46
C PRO A 88 4.46 -1.09 -14.93
N GLU A 89 4.62 -2.37 -15.25
CA GLU A 89 3.73 -3.45 -14.83
C GLU A 89 3.69 -3.62 -13.29
N ILE A 90 4.83 -3.48 -12.61
CA ILE A 90 4.88 -3.48 -11.14
C ILE A 90 4.15 -2.24 -10.59
N THR A 91 4.34 -1.08 -11.21
CA THR A 91 3.67 0.15 -10.79
C THR A 91 2.16 0.06 -10.96
N LYS A 92 1.66 -0.51 -12.05
CA LYS A 92 0.23 -0.72 -12.33
C LYS A 92 -0.47 -1.59 -11.27
N GLN A 93 0.26 -2.47 -10.58
CA GLN A 93 -0.28 -3.35 -9.53
C GLN A 93 -0.45 -2.66 -8.17
N LEU A 94 -0.01 -1.40 -8.01
CA LEU A 94 -0.09 -0.69 -6.73
C LEU A 94 -1.50 -0.65 -6.13
N PRO A 95 -2.59 -0.38 -6.88
CA PRO A 95 -3.93 -0.34 -6.29
C PRO A 95 -4.26 -1.64 -5.56
N ARG A 96 -4.10 -2.78 -6.21
CA ARG A 96 -4.39 -4.10 -5.63
C ARG A 96 -3.46 -4.43 -4.45
N ALA A 97 -2.17 -4.14 -4.58
CA ALA A 97 -1.20 -4.42 -3.53
C ALA A 97 -1.45 -3.61 -2.24
N LEU A 98 -1.99 -2.40 -2.37
CA LEU A 98 -2.33 -1.51 -1.25
C LEU A 98 -3.55 -1.98 -0.46
N THR A 99 -4.43 -2.82 -1.01
CA THR A 99 -5.60 -3.35 -0.29
C THR A 99 -5.25 -4.51 0.66
N ASN A 100 -4.11 -5.14 0.46
CA ASN A 100 -3.67 -6.28 1.28
C ASN A 100 -2.14 -6.24 1.50
N PRO A 101 -1.63 -5.20 2.17
CA PRO A 101 -0.22 -5.00 2.41
C PRO A 101 0.35 -6.04 3.39
N ILE A 102 1.67 -6.10 3.48
CA ILE A 102 2.38 -6.91 4.47
C ILE A 102 2.34 -6.21 5.84
N MET A 103 2.70 -4.93 5.88
CA MET A 103 2.77 -4.09 7.08
C MET A 103 2.43 -2.64 6.76
N ILE A 104 1.98 -1.89 7.77
CA ILE A 104 1.89 -0.43 7.72
C ILE A 104 2.58 0.14 8.93
N PHE A 105 3.49 1.08 8.71
CA PHE A 105 4.22 1.78 9.76
C PHE A 105 3.79 3.25 9.85
N LYS A 106 3.77 3.79 11.06
CA LYS A 106 3.80 5.23 11.30
C LYS A 106 5.14 5.77 10.78
N SER A 107 5.12 6.95 10.22
CA SER A 107 6.34 7.65 9.81
C SER A 107 6.38 9.04 10.42
N TYR A 108 7.50 9.73 10.26
CA TYR A 108 7.66 11.09 10.76
C TYR A 108 6.63 12.02 10.11
N THR A 109 6.13 12.99 10.89
CA THR A 109 5.30 14.06 10.39
C THR A 109 6.05 14.84 9.30
N GLY A 110 5.37 15.14 8.21
CA GLY A 110 5.96 15.91 7.13
C GLY A 110 6.19 17.38 7.52
N PRO A 111 6.91 18.14 6.67
CA PRO A 111 7.31 19.51 6.98
C PRO A 111 6.13 20.49 7.15
N ASN A 112 4.97 20.16 6.61
CA ASN A 112 3.75 20.97 6.75
C ASN A 112 2.77 20.41 7.80
N GLY A 113 3.22 19.48 8.64
CA GLY A 113 2.39 18.87 9.68
C GLY A 113 1.56 17.67 9.20
N GLU A 114 1.66 17.28 7.93
CA GLU A 114 0.95 16.12 7.40
C GLU A 114 1.39 14.82 8.08
N GLU A 115 0.42 13.99 8.47
CA GLU A 115 0.72 12.64 8.95
C GLU A 115 1.20 11.75 7.81
N ARG A 116 2.15 10.87 8.12
CA ARG A 116 2.73 9.94 7.15
C ARG A 116 2.58 8.49 7.57
N ARG A 117 2.40 7.65 6.55
CA ARG A 117 2.43 6.19 6.68
C ARG A 117 3.43 5.62 5.67
N VAL A 118 4.01 4.48 6.01
CA VAL A 118 4.78 3.68 5.06
C VAL A 118 4.10 2.33 4.91
N VAL A 119 3.54 2.08 3.75
CA VAL A 119 2.87 0.82 3.41
C VAL A 119 3.87 -0.12 2.76
N VAL A 120 4.05 -1.30 3.35
CA VAL A 120 4.88 -2.37 2.80
C VAL A 120 3.99 -3.27 1.97
N VAL A 121 4.15 -3.25 0.68
CA VAL A 121 3.31 -4.04 -0.25
C VAL A 121 3.96 -5.36 -0.64
N ASP A 122 3.13 -6.34 -1.00
CA ASP A 122 3.56 -7.66 -1.46
C ASP A 122 3.95 -7.62 -2.95
N LEU A 123 4.88 -6.72 -3.25
CA LEU A 123 5.51 -6.57 -4.54
C LEU A 123 7.03 -6.50 -4.36
N LYS A 124 7.76 -7.00 -5.34
CA LYS A 124 9.22 -6.94 -5.39
C LYS A 124 9.67 -6.11 -6.58
N ASP A 125 10.75 -5.38 -6.40
CA ASP A 125 11.45 -4.79 -7.53
C ASP A 125 12.29 -5.86 -8.27
N ARG A 126 12.95 -5.47 -9.35
CA ARG A 126 13.81 -6.39 -10.15
C ARG A 126 14.98 -6.99 -9.38
N ASN A 127 15.37 -6.39 -8.28
CA ASN A 127 16.44 -6.89 -7.41
C ASN A 127 15.90 -7.78 -6.28
N GLY A 128 14.60 -8.07 -6.27
CA GLY A 128 13.93 -8.84 -5.21
C GLY A 128 13.69 -8.05 -3.92
N ALA A 129 13.91 -6.73 -3.92
CA ALA A 129 13.65 -5.90 -2.75
C ALA A 129 12.16 -5.62 -2.60
N THR A 130 11.64 -5.76 -1.38
CA THR A 130 10.24 -5.49 -1.04
C THR A 130 9.93 -4.01 -1.22
N ILE A 131 8.84 -3.71 -1.92
CA ILE A 131 8.44 -2.34 -2.21
C ILE A 131 7.76 -1.73 -1.00
N VAL A 132 8.19 -0.51 -0.66
CA VAL A 132 7.56 0.37 0.31
C VAL A 132 6.94 1.56 -0.40
N VAL A 133 5.76 1.97 0.08
CA VAL A 133 4.99 3.08 -0.49
C VAL A 133 4.74 4.11 0.61
N PRO A 134 5.52 5.20 0.67
CA PRO A 134 5.26 6.31 1.57
C PRO A 134 4.00 7.08 1.17
N PHE A 135 3.14 7.33 2.16
CA PHE A 135 1.93 8.13 2.07
C PHE A 135 2.03 9.39 2.91
N GLU A 136 1.46 10.46 2.42
CA GLU A 136 1.10 11.65 3.16
C GLU A 136 -0.42 11.69 3.25
N LEU A 137 -0.94 11.76 4.48
CA LEU A 137 -2.37 11.71 4.74
C LEU A 137 -2.95 13.12 4.73
N LYS A 138 -4.19 13.26 4.22
CA LYS A 138 -4.98 14.47 4.27
C LYS A 138 -4.25 15.71 3.73
N VAL A 139 -3.65 15.56 2.56
CA VAL A 139 -2.94 16.66 1.89
C VAL A 139 -3.93 17.52 1.11
N THR A 140 -3.95 18.81 1.36
CA THR A 140 -4.74 19.75 0.55
C THR A 140 -4.03 20.04 -0.78
N THR A 141 -4.72 19.79 -1.88
CA THR A 141 -4.21 20.05 -3.23
C THR A 141 -4.28 21.53 -3.59
N ARG A 142 -3.60 21.93 -4.68
CA ARG A 142 -3.71 23.30 -5.22
C ARG A 142 -5.13 23.70 -5.63
N LYS A 143 -5.99 22.73 -5.91
CA LYS A 143 -7.42 22.95 -6.24
C LYS A 143 -8.32 22.93 -4.99
N ASN A 144 -7.74 22.99 -3.81
CA ASN A 144 -8.42 23.08 -2.52
C ASN A 144 -9.34 21.89 -2.20
N TYR A 145 -8.91 20.67 -2.53
CA TYR A 145 -9.52 19.41 -2.05
C TYR A 145 -8.47 18.52 -1.38
N GLU A 146 -8.93 17.66 -0.47
CA GLU A 146 -8.05 16.80 0.32
C GLU A 146 -7.90 15.42 -0.31
N ILE A 147 -6.69 14.85 -0.19
CA ILE A 147 -6.33 13.53 -0.70
C ILE A 147 -5.39 12.81 0.28
N ASN A 148 -5.29 11.50 0.15
CA ASN A 148 -4.16 10.74 0.63
C ASN A 148 -3.16 10.60 -0.53
N ARG A 149 -1.96 11.14 -0.38
CA ARG A 149 -0.98 11.24 -1.47
C ARG A 149 0.08 10.17 -1.37
N ILE A 150 0.30 9.43 -2.46
CA ILE A 150 1.49 8.61 -2.61
C ILE A 150 2.66 9.53 -2.93
N ALA A 151 3.66 9.58 -2.03
CA ALA A 151 4.84 10.41 -2.20
C ALA A 151 5.94 9.69 -2.99
N SER A 152 5.97 8.36 -2.96
CA SER A 152 6.92 7.52 -3.70
C SER A 152 6.51 6.05 -3.66
N ALA A 153 7.20 5.21 -4.44
CA ALA A 153 7.20 3.76 -4.30
C ALA A 153 8.59 3.25 -4.70
N TYR A 154 9.24 2.46 -3.86
CA TYR A 154 10.60 1.96 -4.15
C TYR A 154 10.91 0.67 -3.38
N GLY A 155 11.79 -0.15 -3.96
CA GLY A 155 12.33 -1.33 -3.29
C GLY A 155 13.25 -0.93 -2.13
N LYS A 156 13.08 -1.56 -0.98
CA LYS A 156 13.93 -1.28 0.19
C LYS A 156 15.25 -2.02 0.08
N THR A 157 16.30 -1.30 -0.27
CA THR A 157 17.64 -1.84 -0.49
C THR A 157 18.63 -1.36 0.58
N LYS A 158 19.74 -2.05 0.73
CA LYS A 158 20.86 -1.62 1.58
C LYS A 158 21.46 -0.32 1.07
N LYS A 159 21.96 0.51 1.98
CA LYS A 159 22.64 1.76 1.63
C LYS A 159 23.84 1.44 0.70
N LYS A 160 23.93 2.15 -0.42
CA LYS A 160 24.98 1.97 -1.46
C LYS A 160 24.98 0.60 -2.18
N SER A 161 23.91 -0.17 -2.11
CA SER A 161 23.76 -1.48 -2.77
C SER A 161 22.35 -1.63 -3.33
N LYS A 162 22.19 -2.50 -4.35
CA LYS A 162 20.88 -2.90 -4.85
C LYS A 162 20.31 -4.12 -4.12
N ASN A 163 21.06 -4.71 -3.20
CA ASN A 163 20.61 -5.87 -2.45
C ASN A 163 19.45 -5.51 -1.52
N PRO A 164 18.44 -6.36 -1.35
CA PRO A 164 17.35 -6.15 -0.41
C PRO A 164 17.85 -5.85 1.01
N SER A 165 17.20 -4.91 1.70
CA SER A 165 17.50 -4.58 3.09
C SER A 165 16.32 -4.93 3.98
N TYR A 166 16.54 -5.78 4.95
CA TYR A 166 15.57 -6.16 5.97
C TYR A 166 15.81 -5.45 7.30
N GLU A 167 16.98 -4.84 7.48
CA GLU A 167 17.39 -4.11 8.71
C GLU A 167 16.45 -2.93 9.01
N TRP A 168 15.98 -2.24 7.97
CA TRP A 168 15.04 -1.14 8.12
C TRP A 168 13.70 -1.60 8.73
N PHE A 169 13.20 -2.77 8.32
CA PHE A 169 11.94 -3.31 8.86
C PHE A 169 12.09 -3.63 10.35
N ASN A 170 13.22 -4.22 10.74
CA ASN A 170 13.53 -4.51 12.15
C ASN A 170 13.62 -3.22 12.96
N SER A 171 14.31 -2.19 12.46
CA SER A 171 14.38 -0.87 13.11
C SER A 171 12.97 -0.29 13.34
N GLN A 172 12.08 -0.34 12.35
CA GLN A 172 10.71 0.15 12.51
C GLN A 172 9.90 -0.65 13.56
N LEU A 173 10.14 -1.95 13.67
CA LEU A 173 9.53 -2.78 14.70
C LEU A 173 10.09 -2.44 16.09
N ASP A 174 11.41 -2.29 16.23
CA ASP A 174 12.07 -1.95 17.49
C ASP A 174 11.67 -0.55 17.99
N GLU A 175 11.39 0.38 17.09
CA GLU A 175 10.91 1.74 17.38
C GLU A 175 9.40 1.79 17.72
N GLY A 176 8.67 0.66 17.60
CA GLY A 176 7.23 0.60 17.87
C GLY A 176 6.36 1.33 16.85
N ASN A 177 6.85 1.50 15.63
CA ASN A 177 6.16 2.22 14.55
C ASN A 177 5.08 1.38 13.83
N LEU A 178 4.94 0.07 14.15
CA LEU A 178 3.99 -0.82 13.51
C LEU A 178 2.55 -0.45 13.85
N LEU A 179 1.70 -0.28 12.86
CA LEU A 179 0.27 0.03 12.99
C LEU A 179 -0.63 -1.11 12.50
N TYR A 180 -0.19 -1.83 11.47
CA TYR A 180 -0.91 -2.98 10.89
C TYR A 180 0.08 -4.05 10.45
N VAL A 181 -0.31 -5.29 10.60
CA VAL A 181 0.44 -6.44 10.11
C VAL A 181 -0.46 -7.54 9.54
N ASN A 182 -0.11 -8.03 8.35
CA ASN A 182 -0.50 -9.37 7.92
C ASN A 182 0.57 -10.34 8.41
N ARG A 183 0.31 -11.04 9.52
CA ARG A 183 1.30 -11.85 10.23
C ARG A 183 1.95 -12.90 9.34
N LYS A 184 1.16 -13.63 8.56
CA LYS A 184 1.66 -14.68 7.66
C LYS A 184 2.63 -14.11 6.61
N LYS A 185 2.25 -13.02 5.96
CA LYS A 185 3.09 -12.35 4.97
C LYS A 185 4.34 -11.74 5.61
N ALA A 186 4.20 -11.10 6.76
CA ALA A 186 5.31 -10.49 7.48
C ALA A 186 6.39 -11.52 7.83
N ILE A 187 6.01 -12.65 8.40
CA ILE A 187 6.93 -13.73 8.74
C ILE A 187 7.62 -14.24 7.47
N ASN A 188 6.87 -14.61 6.45
CA ASN A 188 7.41 -15.25 5.25
C ASN A 188 8.29 -14.31 4.40
N GLU A 189 7.89 -13.04 4.27
CA GLU A 189 8.48 -12.14 3.28
C GLU A 189 9.54 -11.18 3.85
N ILE A 190 9.48 -10.89 5.13
CA ILE A 190 10.35 -9.89 5.75
C ILE A 190 11.20 -10.50 6.86
N LEU A 191 10.55 -11.07 7.88
CA LEU A 191 11.25 -11.43 9.13
C LEU A 191 12.15 -12.65 8.96
N GLN A 192 11.72 -13.69 8.24
CA GLN A 192 12.56 -14.88 7.98
C GLN A 192 13.77 -14.57 7.09
N ARG A 193 13.70 -13.51 6.27
CA ARG A 193 14.78 -13.10 5.36
C ARG A 193 15.72 -12.05 5.98
N SER A 194 15.41 -11.59 7.19
CA SER A 194 16.26 -10.63 7.90
C SER A 194 17.58 -11.28 8.34
N PRO A 195 18.74 -10.60 8.18
CA PRO A 195 20.02 -11.09 8.70
C PRO A 195 20.05 -11.33 10.21
N ASN A 196 19.18 -10.64 10.96
CA ASN A 196 19.04 -10.78 12.41
C ASN A 196 17.99 -11.81 12.81
N TRP A 197 17.45 -12.57 11.87
CA TRP A 197 16.58 -13.69 12.13
C TRP A 197 17.40 -14.98 12.38
N PRO A 198 16.98 -15.87 13.30
CA PRO A 198 15.75 -15.75 14.07
C PRO A 198 15.89 -14.80 15.26
N MET A 199 14.98 -13.83 15.38
CA MET A 199 14.78 -13.20 16.68
C MET A 199 14.25 -14.25 17.67
N PRO A 200 14.48 -14.09 18.98
CA PRO A 200 13.87 -14.95 19.98
C PRO A 200 12.36 -15.05 19.73
N GLU A 201 11.83 -16.27 19.66
CA GLU A 201 10.46 -16.56 19.22
C GLU A 201 9.41 -15.69 19.92
N GLY A 202 9.51 -15.51 21.24
CA GLY A 202 8.62 -14.65 21.99
C GLY A 202 8.75 -13.14 21.73
N LYS A 203 9.85 -12.65 21.18
CA LYS A 203 10.02 -11.21 20.88
C LYS A 203 9.22 -10.83 19.62
N VAL A 204 9.22 -11.68 18.63
CA VAL A 204 8.45 -11.44 17.38
C VAL A 204 6.95 -11.47 17.64
N ASP A 205 6.49 -12.49 18.37
CA ASP A 205 5.07 -12.63 18.71
C ASP A 205 4.57 -11.44 19.51
N ASN A 206 5.36 -10.94 20.46
CA ASN A 206 5.03 -9.75 21.24
C ASN A 206 4.94 -8.49 20.37
N LEU A 207 5.86 -8.30 19.41
CA LEU A 207 5.83 -7.15 18.51
C LEU A 207 4.64 -7.16 17.55
N LEU A 208 4.34 -8.35 16.98
CA LEU A 208 3.25 -8.51 16.01
C LEU A 208 1.87 -8.62 16.67
N SER A 209 1.79 -8.81 17.99
CA SER A 209 0.55 -8.97 18.75
C SER A 209 0.32 -7.82 19.73
N ALA A 210 1.07 -6.72 19.61
CA ALA A 210 0.88 -5.56 20.47
C ALA A 210 -0.57 -5.03 20.36
N PRO A 211 -1.22 -4.63 21.48
CA PRO A 211 -2.63 -4.25 21.47
C PRO A 211 -3.02 -3.09 20.56
N ASN A 212 -2.05 -2.26 20.23
CA ASN A 212 -2.21 -1.11 19.32
C ASN A 212 -1.91 -1.43 17.85
N VAL A 213 -1.63 -2.70 17.52
CA VAL A 213 -1.32 -3.13 16.15
C VAL A 213 -2.51 -3.88 15.57
N ALA A 214 -3.16 -3.28 14.56
CA ALA A 214 -4.22 -3.93 13.79
C ALA A 214 -3.65 -5.09 12.95
N ASN A 215 -4.48 -6.08 12.66
CA ASN A 215 -4.08 -7.25 11.88
C ASN A 215 -5.14 -7.64 10.83
N GLU A 216 -4.91 -8.74 10.11
CA GLU A 216 -5.81 -9.23 9.08
C GLU A 216 -7.20 -9.62 9.60
N GLU A 217 -7.34 -10.01 10.85
CA GLU A 217 -8.64 -10.34 11.47
C GLU A 217 -9.46 -9.08 11.72
N ASP A 218 -8.83 -7.99 12.15
CA ASP A 218 -9.49 -6.69 12.35
C ASP A 218 -9.96 -6.14 11.00
N LEU A 219 -9.19 -6.32 9.95
CA LEU A 219 -9.61 -5.96 8.58
C LEU A 219 -10.82 -6.78 8.13
N VAL A 220 -10.89 -8.06 8.47
CA VAL A 220 -12.05 -8.91 8.16
C VAL A 220 -13.29 -8.44 8.94
N LYS A 221 -13.16 -8.14 10.23
CA LYS A 221 -14.25 -7.60 11.04
C LYS A 221 -14.80 -6.30 10.45
N LEU A 222 -13.91 -5.35 10.10
CA LEU A 222 -14.32 -4.09 9.48
C LEU A 222 -15.07 -4.31 8.15
N LYS A 223 -14.60 -5.24 7.31
CA LYS A 223 -15.27 -5.59 6.04
C LYS A 223 -16.65 -6.21 6.23
N SER A 224 -16.84 -6.97 7.29
CA SER A 224 -18.13 -7.63 7.62
C SER A 224 -19.14 -6.68 8.25
N GLY A 225 -18.74 -5.49 8.65
CA GLY A 225 -19.57 -4.52 9.35
C GLY A 225 -19.86 -4.91 10.81
N ASN A 226 -19.10 -5.85 11.37
CA ASN A 226 -19.10 -6.17 12.79
C ASN A 226 -17.98 -5.37 13.47
N PRO A 227 -18.32 -4.43 14.37
CA PRO A 227 -17.32 -3.69 15.15
C PRO A 227 -16.54 -4.59 16.11
#